data_c5fb34a4d838a12104349eb9695f82c8
#
_entry.id   c5fb34a4d838a12104349eb9695f82c8
#
_cell.length_a   1.000
_cell.length_b   1.000
_cell.length_c   1.000
_cell.angle_alpha   90.00
_cell.angle_beta   90.00
_cell.angle_gamma   90.00
#
_symmetry.space_group_name_H-M   'P 1'
#
loop_
_entity.id
_entity.type
_entity.pdbx_description
1 polymer ?
#
loop_
_entity_poly.entity_id
_entity_poly.type
_entity_poly.pdbx_seq_one_letter_code
_entity_poly.pdbx_strand_id
1 'polypeptide(L)'
;IGWCDWSSDVCSSDLAQAHEEFRHAMKFYDFINERGGQAVLAAIEAPPAEWNSPQAVFEGVRDHERKVTRGINELVDLAAAERDHATSAFLQWFVTEQVEEEASAEDLVHKIGMVGQHPHGLYMLDRELGKRKVDGD
;
A
#
# COMPACT_ATOMS: atom_id res chain seq x y z
N ILE A 1 -14.73 -18.05 -3.99
CA ILE A 1 -15.79 -17.05 -3.70
C ILE A 1 -15.03 -15.82 -3.25
N GLY A 2 -15.09 -14.78 -4.10
CA GLY A 2 -14.17 -13.66 -4.03
C GLY A 2 -14.43 -12.73 -2.86
N TRP A 3 -13.44 -11.95 -2.52
CA TRP A 3 -13.37 -10.88 -1.53
C TRP A 3 -14.48 -9.83 -1.62
N CYS A 4 -15.21 -9.76 -2.74
CA CYS A 4 -16.32 -8.84 -2.96
C CYS A 4 -17.64 -9.20 -2.25
N ASP A 5 -17.70 -10.27 -1.46
CA ASP A 5 -18.92 -10.60 -0.69
C ASP A 5 -19.10 -9.72 0.57
N TRP A 6 -18.15 -8.85 0.88
CA TRP A 6 -18.21 -8.03 2.11
C TRP A 6 -18.97 -6.72 1.94
N SER A 7 -18.76 -6.01 0.88
CA SER A 7 -19.60 -4.91 0.38
C SER A 7 -18.94 -4.27 -0.85
N SER A 8 -19.72 -3.50 -1.60
CA SER A 8 -19.20 -2.70 -2.71
C SER A 8 -18.21 -1.61 -2.27
N ASP A 9 -18.26 -1.19 -1.00
CA ASP A 9 -17.49 -0.08 -0.46
C ASP A 9 -16.03 -0.48 -0.15
N VAL A 10 -15.79 -1.66 0.46
CA VAL A 10 -14.44 -2.21 0.65
C VAL A 10 -13.77 -2.48 -0.69
N CYS A 11 -14.48 -3.10 -1.65
CA CYS A 11 -13.95 -3.33 -3.00
C CYS A 11 -13.54 -2.05 -3.71
N SER A 12 -14.27 -0.94 -3.51
CA SER A 12 -13.93 0.36 -4.08
C SER A 12 -12.66 0.93 -3.48
N SER A 13 -12.45 0.79 -2.17
CA SER A 13 -11.23 1.18 -1.48
C SER A 13 -10.02 0.38 -1.96
N ASP A 14 -10.16 -0.94 -2.12
CA ASP A 14 -9.09 -1.81 -2.60
C ASP A 14 -8.68 -1.47 -4.04
N LEU A 15 -9.65 -1.14 -4.90
CA LEU A 15 -9.37 -0.69 -6.27
C LEU A 15 -8.66 0.67 -6.29
N ALA A 16 -9.02 1.58 -5.40
CA ALA A 16 -8.35 2.87 -5.26
C ALA A 16 -6.88 2.66 -4.87
N GLN A 17 -6.62 1.84 -3.84
CA GLN A 17 -5.26 1.48 -3.41
C GLN A 17 -4.47 0.82 -4.55
N ALA A 18 -5.05 -0.13 -5.28
CA ALA A 18 -4.39 -0.77 -6.41
C ALA A 18 -3.97 0.22 -7.50
N HIS A 19 -4.77 1.26 -7.77
CA HIS A 19 -4.41 2.33 -8.69
C HIS A 19 -3.26 3.20 -8.15
N GLU A 20 -3.23 3.47 -6.85
CA GLU A 20 -2.14 4.19 -6.21
C GLU A 20 -0.83 3.41 -6.32
N GLU A 21 -0.83 2.13 -5.98
CA GLU A 21 0.33 1.25 -6.11
C GLU A 21 0.83 1.14 -7.55
N PHE A 22 -0.10 1.08 -8.52
CA PHE A 22 0.29 1.09 -9.92
C PHE A 22 1.00 2.40 -10.30
N ARG A 23 0.53 3.58 -9.81
CA ARG A 23 1.19 4.87 -10.06
C ARG A 23 2.58 4.92 -9.41
N HIS A 24 2.72 4.34 -8.20
CA HIS A 24 4.02 4.21 -7.52
C HIS A 24 5.00 3.38 -8.35
N ALA A 25 4.55 2.23 -8.85
CA ALA A 25 5.35 1.37 -9.72
C ALA A 25 5.75 2.09 -11.01
N MET A 26 4.83 2.85 -11.63
CA MET A 26 5.13 3.62 -12.85
C MET A 26 6.14 4.73 -12.62
N LYS A 27 6.14 5.39 -11.44
CA LYS A 27 7.20 6.37 -11.10
C LYS A 27 8.58 5.71 -11.10
N PHE A 28 8.73 4.53 -10.52
CA PHE A 28 10.00 3.79 -10.58
C PHE A 28 10.37 3.40 -12.02
N TYR A 29 9.40 2.89 -12.78
CA TYR A 29 9.60 2.49 -14.17
C TYR A 29 10.11 3.66 -15.01
N ASP A 30 9.46 4.81 -14.92
CA ASP A 30 9.83 6.01 -15.67
C ASP A 30 11.19 6.53 -15.24
N PHE A 31 11.46 6.63 -13.94
CA PHE A 31 12.75 7.07 -13.41
C PHE A 31 13.92 6.17 -13.86
N ILE A 32 13.76 4.84 -13.83
CA ILE A 32 14.79 3.90 -14.31
C ILE A 32 15.10 4.16 -15.79
N ASN A 33 14.08 4.33 -16.62
CA ASN A 33 14.25 4.59 -18.06
C ASN A 33 14.87 5.98 -18.33
N GLU A 34 14.45 7.01 -17.59
CA GLU A 34 15.04 8.36 -17.68
C GLU A 34 16.51 8.38 -17.31
N ARG A 35 16.92 7.52 -16.38
CA ARG A 35 18.31 7.33 -15.98
C ARG A 35 19.13 6.46 -16.96
N GLY A 36 18.53 6.00 -18.06
CA GLY A 36 19.16 5.14 -19.04
C GLY A 36 19.29 3.68 -18.60
N GLY A 37 18.61 3.28 -17.54
CA GLY A 37 18.49 1.89 -17.07
C GLY A 37 17.44 1.12 -17.88
N GLN A 38 17.28 -0.14 -17.54
CA GLN A 38 16.24 -1.02 -18.08
C GLN A 38 15.41 -1.58 -16.94
N ALA A 39 14.12 -1.26 -16.91
CA ALA A 39 13.19 -1.86 -15.97
C ALA A 39 12.87 -3.30 -16.43
N VAL A 40 13.22 -4.27 -15.61
CA VAL A 40 12.94 -5.70 -15.86
C VAL A 40 11.76 -6.10 -14.97
N LEU A 41 10.64 -6.45 -15.62
CA LEU A 41 9.46 -6.90 -14.92
C LEU A 41 9.55 -8.41 -14.66
N ALA A 42 9.44 -8.79 -13.39
CA ALA A 42 9.38 -10.18 -12.96
C ALA A 42 7.94 -10.64 -12.74
N ALA A 43 7.74 -11.95 -12.58
CA ALA A 43 6.44 -12.47 -12.17
C ALA A 43 6.09 -12.00 -10.75
N ILE A 44 4.82 -11.66 -10.54
CA ILE A 44 4.28 -11.34 -9.22
C ILE A 44 3.65 -12.60 -8.65
N GLU A 45 4.02 -12.97 -7.43
CA GLU A 45 3.42 -14.11 -6.73
C GLU A 45 1.94 -13.83 -6.43
N ALA A 46 1.12 -14.88 -6.51
CA ALA A 46 -0.29 -14.75 -6.18
C ALA A 46 -0.45 -14.35 -4.70
N PRO A 47 -1.30 -13.36 -4.40
CA PRO A 47 -1.59 -12.99 -3.02
C PRO A 47 -2.32 -14.12 -2.28
N PRO A 48 -2.32 -14.11 -0.93
CA PRO A 48 -3.14 -15.04 -0.16
C PRO A 48 -4.62 -14.96 -0.57
N ALA A 49 -5.24 -16.12 -0.79
CA ALA A 49 -6.64 -16.20 -1.21
C ALA A 49 -7.62 -16.32 -0.03
N GLU A 50 -7.13 -16.61 1.16
CA GLU A 50 -7.95 -16.83 2.36
C GLU A 50 -7.33 -16.14 3.58
N TRP A 51 -8.19 -15.61 4.44
CA TRP A 51 -7.81 -14.95 5.68
C TRP A 51 -8.68 -15.46 6.84
N ASN A 52 -8.09 -15.59 8.00
CA ASN A 52 -8.78 -16.14 9.18
C ASN A 52 -9.79 -15.17 9.80
N SER A 53 -9.64 -13.87 9.55
CA SER A 53 -10.52 -12.82 10.08
C SER A 53 -10.31 -11.51 9.31
N PRO A 54 -11.26 -10.56 9.38
CA PRO A 54 -11.05 -9.21 8.88
C PRO A 54 -9.83 -8.51 9.47
N GLN A 55 -9.59 -8.71 10.76
CA GLN A 55 -8.41 -8.15 11.42
C GLN A 55 -7.12 -8.67 10.80
N ALA A 56 -7.03 -9.97 10.47
CA ALA A 56 -5.86 -10.57 9.84
C ALA A 56 -5.55 -9.95 8.46
N VAL A 57 -6.57 -9.50 7.73
CA VAL A 57 -6.40 -8.77 6.46
C VAL A 57 -5.64 -7.47 6.70
N PHE A 58 -6.14 -6.62 7.60
CA PHE A 58 -5.53 -5.31 7.87
C PHE A 58 -4.16 -5.41 8.53
N GLU A 59 -3.95 -6.43 9.37
CA GLU A 59 -2.61 -6.75 9.88
C GLU A 59 -1.65 -7.14 8.75
N GLY A 60 -2.13 -7.91 7.77
CA GLY A 60 -1.37 -8.26 6.57
C GLY A 60 -1.00 -7.04 5.73
N VAL A 61 -1.94 -6.11 5.53
CA VAL A 61 -1.68 -4.83 4.84
C VAL A 61 -0.62 -4.02 5.58
N ARG A 62 -0.77 -3.81 6.88
CA ARG A 62 0.23 -3.11 7.71
C ARG A 62 1.62 -3.73 7.60
N ASP A 63 1.72 -5.04 7.68
CA ASP A 63 3.00 -5.75 7.61
C ASP A 63 3.62 -5.65 6.21
N HIS A 64 2.78 -5.56 5.17
CA HIS A 64 3.21 -5.27 3.81
C HIS A 64 3.80 -3.86 3.69
N GLU A 65 3.10 -2.82 4.18
CA GLU A 65 3.62 -1.44 4.15
C GLU A 65 4.96 -1.32 4.87
N ARG A 66 5.10 -1.94 6.03
CA ARG A 66 6.39 -1.99 6.73
C ARG A 66 7.49 -2.69 5.95
N LYS A 67 7.15 -3.68 5.11
CA LYS A 67 8.11 -4.33 4.22
C LYS A 67 8.51 -3.39 3.08
N VAL A 68 7.56 -2.66 2.48
CA VAL A 68 7.82 -1.66 1.43
C VAL A 68 8.72 -0.55 1.99
N THR A 69 8.42 -0.01 3.17
CA THR A 69 9.26 1.00 3.84
C THR A 69 10.69 0.54 4.02
N ARG A 70 10.89 -0.71 4.47
CA ARG A 70 12.26 -1.26 4.59
C ARG A 70 12.98 -1.29 3.25
N GLY A 71 12.30 -1.73 2.19
CA GLY A 71 12.90 -1.74 0.84
C GLY A 71 13.26 -0.35 0.34
N ILE A 72 12.40 0.65 0.58
CA ILE A 72 12.68 2.05 0.23
C ILE A 72 13.88 2.58 1.01
N ASN A 73 13.96 2.32 2.32
CA ASN A 73 15.09 2.74 3.14
C ASN A 73 16.41 2.10 2.69
N GLU A 74 16.40 0.81 2.31
CA GLU A 74 17.56 0.13 1.75
C GLU A 74 18.03 0.79 0.44
N LEU A 75 17.08 1.22 -0.42
CA LEU A 75 17.40 1.96 -1.65
C LEU A 75 17.97 3.36 -1.35
N VAL A 76 17.45 4.05 -0.33
CA VAL A 76 17.98 5.35 0.11
C VAL A 76 19.42 5.20 0.62
N ASP A 77 19.69 4.20 1.44
CA ASP A 77 21.02 3.91 1.96
C ASP A 77 21.99 3.58 0.82
N LEU A 78 21.56 2.77 -0.16
CA LEU A 78 22.36 2.45 -1.33
C LEU A 78 22.66 3.70 -2.18
N ALA A 79 21.66 4.53 -2.45
CA ALA A 79 21.82 5.76 -3.22
C ALA A 79 22.81 6.71 -2.52
N ALA A 80 22.76 6.80 -1.18
CA ALA A 80 23.68 7.57 -0.39
C ALA A 80 25.13 7.02 -0.47
N ALA A 81 25.29 5.70 -0.36
CA ALA A 81 26.60 5.03 -0.45
C ALA A 81 27.25 5.24 -1.83
N GLU A 82 26.46 5.18 -2.91
CA GLU A 82 26.89 5.41 -4.29
C GLU A 82 27.02 6.91 -4.64
N ARG A 83 26.63 7.81 -3.73
CA ARG A 83 26.57 9.27 -3.97
C ARG A 83 25.67 9.65 -5.14
N ASP A 84 24.63 8.85 -5.40
CA ASP A 84 23.61 9.14 -6.42
C ASP A 84 22.55 10.09 -5.85
N HIS A 85 22.84 11.38 -5.95
CA HIS A 85 21.97 12.43 -5.43
C HIS A 85 20.63 12.50 -6.18
N ALA A 86 20.58 12.11 -7.45
CA ALA A 86 19.36 12.11 -8.23
C ALA A 86 18.40 11.01 -7.72
N THR A 87 18.91 9.80 -7.51
CA THR A 87 18.14 8.71 -6.91
C THR A 87 17.73 9.03 -5.47
N SER A 88 18.61 9.62 -4.67
CA SER A 88 18.28 10.07 -3.32
C SER A 88 17.14 11.08 -3.31
N ALA A 89 17.14 12.06 -4.21
CA ALA A 89 16.07 13.06 -4.33
C ALA A 89 14.76 12.44 -4.80
N PHE A 90 14.80 11.52 -5.76
CA PHE A 90 13.64 10.77 -6.23
C PHE A 90 12.98 9.95 -5.11
N LEU A 91 13.77 9.25 -4.30
CA LEU A 91 13.28 8.40 -3.23
C LEU A 91 12.65 9.17 -2.06
N GLN A 92 12.98 10.46 -1.86
CA GLN A 92 12.41 11.26 -0.76
C GLN A 92 10.89 11.34 -0.80
N TRP A 93 10.30 11.38 -1.98
CA TRP A 93 8.85 11.33 -2.12
C TRP A 93 8.28 10.03 -1.54
N PHE A 94 8.89 8.88 -1.86
CA PHE A 94 8.46 7.58 -1.34
C PHE A 94 8.67 7.44 0.17
N VAL A 95 9.74 8.02 0.71
CA VAL A 95 9.95 8.06 2.17
C VAL A 95 8.81 8.80 2.85
N THR A 96 8.36 9.92 2.28
CA THR A 96 7.24 10.69 2.84
C THR A 96 5.93 9.91 2.71
N GLU A 97 5.66 9.33 1.55
CA GLU A 97 4.47 8.53 1.27
C GLU A 97 4.35 7.36 2.26
N GLN A 98 5.43 6.62 2.50
CA GLN A 98 5.41 5.49 3.43
C GLN A 98 5.10 5.87 4.89
N VAL A 99 5.38 7.10 5.31
CA VAL A 99 4.94 7.58 6.62
C VAL A 99 3.41 7.65 6.69
N GLU A 100 2.77 8.10 5.62
CA GLU A 100 1.31 8.20 5.53
C GLU A 100 0.66 6.82 5.37
N GLU A 101 1.24 5.94 4.55
CA GLU A 101 0.74 4.57 4.33
C GLU A 101 0.82 3.73 5.62
N GLU A 102 1.95 3.75 6.32
CA GLU A 102 2.07 3.04 7.60
C GLU A 102 1.11 3.59 8.65
N ALA A 103 0.95 4.92 8.75
CA ALA A 103 0.02 5.53 9.68
C ALA A 103 -1.44 5.16 9.36
N SER A 104 -1.80 5.13 8.08
CA SER A 104 -3.14 4.73 7.61
C SER A 104 -3.42 3.26 7.91
N ALA A 105 -2.46 2.37 7.63
CA ALA A 105 -2.59 0.94 7.91
C ALA A 105 -2.68 0.65 9.42
N GLU A 106 -1.90 1.34 10.26
CA GLU A 106 -1.97 1.19 11.72
C GLU A 106 -3.31 1.67 12.29
N ASP A 107 -3.84 2.81 11.78
CA ASP A 107 -5.16 3.32 12.17
C ASP A 107 -6.28 2.32 11.85
N LEU A 108 -6.21 1.67 10.68
CA LEU A 108 -7.18 0.63 10.30
C LEU A 108 -7.09 -0.60 11.21
N VAL A 109 -5.90 -1.08 11.53
CA VAL A 109 -5.71 -2.19 12.49
C VAL A 109 -6.27 -1.82 13.85
N HIS A 110 -6.03 -0.59 14.32
CA HIS A 110 -6.57 -0.11 15.59
C HIS A 110 -8.10 -0.04 15.57
N LYS A 111 -8.70 0.54 14.53
CA LYS A 111 -10.16 0.65 14.36
C LYS A 111 -10.83 -0.71 14.33
N ILE A 112 -10.32 -1.66 13.53
CA ILE A 112 -10.91 -2.99 13.48
C ILE A 112 -10.78 -3.73 14.82
N GLY A 113 -9.67 -3.53 15.53
CA GLY A 113 -9.47 -4.07 16.88
C GLY A 113 -10.48 -3.54 17.90
N MET A 114 -10.82 -2.24 17.83
CA MET A 114 -11.85 -1.63 18.69
C MET A 114 -13.26 -2.10 18.36
N VAL A 115 -13.56 -2.28 17.08
CA VAL A 115 -14.87 -2.73 16.59
C VAL A 115 -15.08 -4.21 16.91
N GLY A 116 -14.03 -5.01 16.92
CA GLY A 116 -14.10 -6.44 17.10
C GLY A 116 -14.96 -7.12 16.00
N GLN A 117 -15.76 -8.11 16.40
CA GLN A 117 -16.66 -8.82 15.48
C GLN A 117 -18.11 -8.31 15.54
N HIS A 118 -18.34 -7.10 16.07
CA HIS A 118 -19.69 -6.56 16.14
C HIS A 118 -20.19 -6.13 14.75
N PRO A 119 -21.31 -6.72 14.24
CA PRO A 119 -21.76 -6.48 12.87
C PRO A 119 -22.03 -5.00 12.55
N HIS A 120 -22.58 -4.24 13.51
CA HIS A 120 -22.83 -2.81 13.32
C HIS A 120 -21.54 -2.01 13.20
N GLY A 121 -20.54 -2.33 14.00
CA GLY A 121 -19.25 -1.65 13.94
C GLY A 121 -18.49 -1.96 12.65
N LEU A 122 -18.51 -3.21 12.20
CA LEU A 122 -17.96 -3.61 10.90
C LEU A 122 -18.64 -2.87 9.74
N TYR A 123 -19.97 -2.76 9.77
CA TYR A 123 -20.72 -1.99 8.78
C TYR A 123 -20.33 -0.50 8.76
N MET A 124 -20.13 0.12 9.93
CA MET A 124 -19.71 1.52 10.01
C MET A 124 -18.29 1.73 9.48
N LEU A 125 -17.36 0.81 9.78
CA LEU A 125 -16.00 0.84 9.27
C LEU A 125 -15.97 0.66 7.75
N ASP A 126 -16.75 -0.27 7.23
CA ASP A 126 -16.92 -0.51 5.81
C ASP A 126 -17.37 0.76 5.06
N ARG A 127 -18.40 1.43 5.57
CA ARG A 127 -18.85 2.73 5.01
C ARG A 127 -17.81 3.84 5.10
N GLU A 128 -16.94 3.81 6.09
CA GLU A 128 -15.83 4.78 6.19
C GLU A 128 -14.78 4.50 5.11
N LEU A 129 -14.41 3.23 4.92
CA LEU A 129 -13.47 2.80 3.89
C LEU A 129 -13.97 3.12 2.47
N GLY A 130 -15.25 2.91 2.20
CA GLY A 130 -15.86 3.23 0.90
C GLY A 130 -15.91 4.72 0.55
N LYS A 131 -15.58 5.61 1.49
CA LYS A 131 -15.43 7.05 1.21
C LYS A 131 -14.03 7.45 0.76
N ARG A 132 -13.07 6.54 0.81
CA ARG A 132 -11.71 6.78 0.34
C ARG A 132 -11.77 7.05 -1.16
N LYS A 133 -11.45 8.26 -1.57
CA LYS A 133 -11.42 8.66 -2.98
C LYS A 133 -10.03 8.35 -3.53
N VAL A 134 -9.98 7.95 -4.78
CA VAL A 134 -8.75 7.97 -5.56
C VAL A 134 -8.38 9.45 -5.71
N ASP A 135 -7.32 9.91 -5.06
CA ASP A 135 -6.79 11.25 -5.27
C ASP A 135 -6.19 11.29 -6.68
N GLY A 136 -6.83 12.04 -7.55
CA GLY A 136 -6.27 12.35 -8.87
C GLY A 136 -7.22 12.22 -10.06
N ASP A 137 -8.31 12.99 -10.06
CA ASP A 137 -8.95 13.51 -11.25
C ASP A 137 -8.94 15.04 -11.19
#